data_b02323b66025bb9eae58308c9f6841ca
#
_entry.id   b02323b66025bb9eae58308c9f6841ca
#
_cell.length_a   1.000
_cell.length_b   1.000
_cell.length_c   1.000
_cell.angle_alpha   90.00
_cell.angle_beta   90.00
_cell.angle_gamma   90.00
#
_symmetry.space_group_name_H-M   'P 1'
#
loop_
_entity.id
_entity.type
_entity.pdbx_description
1 polymer ?
#
loop_
_entity_poly.entity_id
_entity_poly.type
_entity_poly.pdbx_seq_one_letter_code
_entity_poly.pdbx_strand_id
1 'polypeptide(L)'
;MKKKMFYALSALLLCSACTTTPRNPFEEPARPAGQESVLKLACEPLDTVRVGFIGLGARGRGAIERYVYLPDAKVVALCDLDSVNVNKANEILTSHKLPAADIYVGEDVWKEMCGRDDIDLVYICTDWHSHAPMAVYAMKQG
;
A
#
# COMPACT_ATOMS: atom_id res chain seq x y z
N MET A 1 -43.31 -26.45 50.36
CA MET A 1 -41.83 -26.48 50.15
C MET A 1 -41.36 -26.47 48.71
N LYS A 2 -42.20 -26.47 47.68
CA LYS A 2 -41.77 -26.58 46.24
C LYS A 2 -41.54 -25.26 45.51
N LYS A 3 -41.96 -24.11 46.07
CA LYS A 3 -41.77 -22.78 45.38
C LYS A 3 -40.43 -22.11 45.61
N LYS A 4 -39.68 -22.45 46.66
CA LYS A 4 -38.36 -21.83 46.96
C LYS A 4 -37.19 -22.40 46.13
N MET A 5 -37.35 -23.59 45.54
CA MET A 5 -36.31 -24.25 44.75
C MET A 5 -36.24 -23.71 43.29
N PHE A 6 -37.34 -23.14 42.78
CA PHE A 6 -37.37 -22.56 41.42
C PHE A 6 -36.65 -21.19 41.32
N TYR A 7 -36.62 -20.42 42.36
CA TYR A 7 -35.93 -19.10 42.38
C TYR A 7 -34.41 -19.24 42.48
N ALA A 8 -33.90 -20.32 43.13
CA ALA A 8 -32.47 -20.58 43.20
C ALA A 8 -31.85 -21.00 41.87
N LEU A 9 -32.61 -21.70 41.03
CA LEU A 9 -32.14 -22.14 39.70
C LEU A 9 -32.14 -21.00 38.68
N SER A 10 -33.05 -20.03 38.78
CA SER A 10 -33.13 -18.84 37.93
C SER A 10 -32.01 -17.83 38.20
N ALA A 11 -31.53 -17.75 39.47
CA ALA A 11 -30.44 -16.83 39.80
C ALA A 11 -29.05 -17.32 39.34
N LEU A 12 -28.87 -18.64 39.17
CA LEU A 12 -27.60 -19.20 38.68
C LEU A 12 -27.42 -19.02 37.16
N LEU A 13 -28.49 -18.85 36.38
CA LEU A 13 -28.43 -18.69 34.92
C LEU A 13 -28.14 -17.24 34.47
N LEU A 14 -28.23 -16.25 35.37
CA LEU A 14 -28.01 -14.84 35.06
C LEU A 14 -26.56 -14.36 35.26
N CYS A 15 -25.69 -15.17 35.88
CA CYS A 15 -24.28 -14.80 36.11
C CYS A 15 -23.30 -15.26 35.04
N SER A 16 -23.75 -15.98 33.98
CA SER A 16 -22.85 -16.46 32.92
C SER A 16 -22.70 -15.53 31.73
N ALA A 17 -23.26 -14.33 31.76
CA ALA A 17 -23.39 -13.50 30.55
C ALA A 17 -22.46 -12.28 30.46
N CYS A 18 -21.45 -12.12 31.31
CA CYS A 18 -20.56 -10.96 31.24
C CYS A 18 -19.15 -11.29 31.72
N THR A 19 -18.43 -12.12 30.97
CA THR A 19 -16.96 -12.13 31.01
C THR A 19 -16.40 -11.94 29.61
N THR A 20 -16.85 -10.90 28.93
CA THR A 20 -16.01 -10.33 27.87
C THR A 20 -14.97 -9.47 28.59
N THR A 21 -13.80 -10.01 28.80
CA THR A 21 -12.60 -9.21 29.10
C THR A 21 -12.57 -8.05 28.11
N PRO A 22 -12.50 -6.79 28.54
CA PRO A 22 -12.40 -5.67 27.60
C PRO A 22 -11.16 -5.91 26.73
N ARG A 23 -11.38 -6.07 25.44
CA ARG A 23 -10.29 -6.26 24.47
C ARG A 23 -9.40 -5.03 24.56
N ASN A 24 -8.14 -5.22 24.90
CA ASN A 24 -7.15 -4.16 24.86
C ASN A 24 -7.12 -3.60 23.42
N PRO A 25 -7.48 -2.33 23.17
CA PRO A 25 -7.49 -1.76 21.82
C PRO A 25 -6.09 -1.72 21.18
N PHE A 26 -5.05 -1.91 21.98
CA PHE A 26 -3.64 -1.95 21.53
C PHE A 26 -3.07 -3.38 21.45
N GLU A 27 -3.89 -4.40 21.71
CA GLU A 27 -3.47 -5.79 21.58
C GLU A 27 -3.46 -6.17 20.10
N GLU A 28 -2.27 -6.46 19.58
CA GLU A 28 -2.13 -6.93 18.21
C GLU A 28 -2.82 -8.30 18.07
N PRO A 29 -3.68 -8.48 17.06
CA PRO A 29 -4.29 -9.78 16.81
C PRO A 29 -3.21 -10.81 16.52
N ALA A 30 -3.42 -12.03 17.00
CA ALA A 30 -2.52 -13.14 16.70
C ALA A 30 -2.35 -13.29 15.19
N ARG A 31 -1.11 -13.39 14.73
CA ARG A 31 -0.82 -13.55 13.30
C ARG A 31 -1.26 -14.91 12.82
N PRO A 32 -1.85 -15.04 11.63
CA PRO A 32 -2.10 -16.33 11.01
C PRO A 32 -0.83 -17.18 10.90
N ALA A 33 -0.98 -18.50 10.93
CA ALA A 33 0.15 -19.42 10.77
C ALA A 33 0.87 -19.16 9.42
N GLY A 34 2.19 -19.06 9.46
CA GLY A 34 3.02 -18.77 8.29
C GLY A 34 3.15 -17.29 7.92
N GLN A 35 2.51 -16.38 8.67
CA GLN A 35 2.71 -14.94 8.49
C GLN A 35 3.92 -14.47 9.30
N GLU A 36 4.87 -13.85 8.61
CA GLU A 36 6.06 -13.26 9.23
C GLU A 36 5.92 -11.75 9.42
N SER A 37 6.70 -11.20 10.37
CA SER A 37 6.74 -9.75 10.58
C SER A 37 7.67 -9.10 9.58
N VAL A 38 7.15 -8.11 8.85
CA VAL A 38 7.94 -7.31 7.89
C VAL A 38 8.62 -6.08 8.52
N LEU A 39 8.47 -5.86 9.84
CA LEU A 39 9.04 -4.70 10.52
C LEU A 39 10.58 -4.62 10.47
N LYS A 40 11.24 -5.74 10.21
CA LYS A 40 12.70 -5.82 10.08
C LYS A 40 13.13 -6.24 8.68
N LEU A 41 12.20 -6.20 7.72
CA LEU A 41 12.53 -6.45 6.33
C LEU A 41 13.45 -5.33 5.85
N ALA A 42 14.59 -5.70 5.31
CA ALA A 42 15.58 -4.80 4.75
C ALA A 42 16.16 -5.42 3.48
N CYS A 43 16.60 -4.59 2.57
CA CYS A 43 17.39 -5.00 1.41
C CYS A 43 18.80 -4.42 1.54
N GLU A 44 19.73 -4.93 0.74
CA GLU A 44 21.03 -4.31 0.59
C GLU A 44 20.90 -2.89 0.05
N PRO A 45 21.76 -1.95 0.47
CA PRO A 45 21.75 -0.58 -0.05
C PRO A 45 21.89 -0.54 -1.57
N LEU A 46 21.07 0.30 -2.22
CA LEU A 46 21.14 0.54 -3.66
C LEU A 46 21.83 1.89 -3.92
N ASP A 47 22.75 1.94 -4.86
CA ASP A 47 23.39 3.19 -5.30
C ASP A 47 22.37 4.14 -5.97
N THR A 48 21.39 3.58 -6.64
CA THR A 48 20.30 4.32 -7.27
C THR A 48 19.00 3.54 -7.15
N VAL A 49 17.95 4.17 -6.64
CA VAL A 49 16.60 3.60 -6.56
C VAL A 49 15.83 3.95 -7.82
N ARG A 50 15.42 2.93 -8.59
CA ARG A 50 14.62 3.08 -9.81
C ARG A 50 13.14 3.06 -9.45
N VAL A 51 12.42 4.13 -9.77
CA VAL A 51 11.07 4.37 -9.28
C VAL A 51 10.05 4.35 -10.42
N GLY A 52 9.02 3.55 -10.26
CA GLY A 52 7.81 3.58 -11.07
C GLY A 52 6.68 4.31 -10.36
N PHE A 53 6.00 5.24 -11.02
CA PHE A 53 4.87 5.98 -10.46
C PHE A 53 3.53 5.52 -11.05
N ILE A 54 2.54 5.28 -10.18
CA ILE A 54 1.16 4.97 -10.56
C ILE A 54 0.23 6.06 -10.02
N GLY A 55 -0.53 6.70 -10.91
CA GLY A 55 -1.41 7.81 -10.58
C GLY A 55 -0.69 9.15 -10.63
N LEU A 56 -0.87 9.86 -11.75
CA LEU A 56 -0.14 11.09 -12.08
C LEU A 56 -1.04 12.33 -12.05
N GLY A 57 -2.07 12.29 -11.22
CA GLY A 57 -2.85 13.47 -10.85
C GLY A 57 -1.99 14.53 -10.15
N ALA A 58 -2.60 15.52 -9.52
CA ALA A 58 -1.86 16.59 -8.84
C ALA A 58 -0.86 16.06 -7.79
N ARG A 59 -1.25 15.02 -7.06
CA ARG A 59 -0.38 14.42 -6.01
C ARG A 59 0.82 13.70 -6.62
N GLY A 60 0.62 12.87 -7.65
CA GLY A 60 1.70 12.14 -8.32
C GLY A 60 2.71 13.06 -8.97
N ARG A 61 2.24 14.06 -9.75
CA ARG A 61 3.14 15.07 -10.36
C ARG A 61 3.90 15.87 -9.30
N GLY A 62 3.23 16.33 -8.23
CA GLY A 62 3.91 17.01 -7.13
C GLY A 62 4.89 16.13 -6.37
N ALA A 63 4.77 14.81 -6.41
CA ALA A 63 5.81 13.90 -5.93
C ALA A 63 7.01 13.88 -6.89
N ILE A 64 6.78 13.74 -8.20
CA ILE A 64 7.84 13.77 -9.22
C ILE A 64 8.64 15.07 -9.17
N GLU A 65 7.99 16.23 -8.98
CA GLU A 65 8.65 17.52 -8.78
C GLU A 65 9.65 17.55 -7.62
N ARG A 66 9.48 16.68 -6.62
CA ARG A 66 10.45 16.52 -5.53
C ARG A 66 11.52 15.47 -5.85
N TYR A 67 11.15 14.42 -6.56
CA TYR A 67 12.07 13.35 -6.94
C TYR A 67 13.16 13.82 -7.91
N VAL A 68 12.90 14.81 -8.75
CA VAL A 68 13.92 15.36 -9.68
C VAL A 68 15.13 15.98 -8.98
N TYR A 69 15.03 16.27 -7.69
CA TYR A 69 16.14 16.78 -6.86
C TYR A 69 16.86 15.70 -6.04
N LEU A 70 16.45 14.44 -6.14
CA LEU A 70 17.08 13.34 -5.41
C LEU A 70 18.17 12.71 -6.29
N PRO A 71 19.46 12.83 -5.94
CA PRO A 71 20.56 12.34 -6.78
C PRO A 71 20.54 10.82 -6.96
N ASP A 72 20.07 10.11 -5.91
CA ASP A 72 20.10 8.65 -5.86
C ASP A 72 18.73 8.01 -6.20
N ALA A 73 17.83 8.77 -6.83
CA ALA A 73 16.55 8.28 -7.32
C ALA A 73 16.37 8.58 -8.80
N LYS A 74 15.90 7.58 -9.56
CA LYS A 74 15.63 7.71 -10.99
C LYS A 74 14.21 7.28 -11.29
N VAL A 75 13.40 8.19 -11.83
CA VAL A 75 12.06 7.85 -12.32
C VAL A 75 12.21 7.13 -13.66
N VAL A 76 11.79 5.86 -13.72
CA VAL A 76 11.97 5.01 -14.91
C VAL A 76 10.65 4.64 -15.59
N ALA A 77 9.53 4.73 -14.87
CA ALA A 77 8.22 4.40 -15.41
C ALA A 77 7.12 5.32 -14.85
N LEU A 78 6.16 5.67 -15.69
CA LEU A 78 5.02 6.54 -15.42
C LEU A 78 3.74 5.89 -15.87
N CYS A 79 2.78 5.70 -14.98
CA CYS A 79 1.51 5.03 -15.25
C CYS A 79 0.31 5.87 -14.79
N ASP A 80 -0.65 6.07 -15.68
CA ASP A 80 -1.94 6.71 -15.38
C ASP A 80 -3.01 6.20 -16.37
N LEU A 81 -4.28 6.39 -16.01
CA LEU A 81 -5.40 6.15 -16.93
C LEU A 81 -5.42 7.16 -18.08
N ASP A 82 -4.97 8.39 -17.82
CA ASP A 82 -5.00 9.51 -18.73
C ASP A 82 -3.60 9.83 -19.28
N SER A 83 -3.46 9.73 -20.61
CA SER A 83 -2.23 10.09 -21.32
C SER A 83 -1.78 11.53 -21.08
N VAL A 84 -2.70 12.46 -20.85
CA VAL A 84 -2.37 13.85 -20.54
C VAL A 84 -1.59 13.96 -19.23
N ASN A 85 -1.97 13.18 -18.21
CA ASN A 85 -1.26 13.14 -16.94
C ASN A 85 0.15 12.58 -17.09
N VAL A 86 0.29 11.49 -17.85
CA VAL A 86 1.59 10.86 -18.10
C VAL A 86 2.53 11.80 -18.85
N ASN A 87 2.03 12.47 -19.89
CA ASN A 87 2.83 13.43 -20.66
C ASN A 87 3.31 14.60 -19.80
N LYS A 88 2.42 15.20 -19.00
CA LYS A 88 2.78 16.27 -18.06
C LYS A 88 3.83 15.83 -17.04
N ALA A 89 3.74 14.59 -16.56
CA ALA A 89 4.73 14.03 -15.64
C ALA A 89 6.11 13.86 -16.33
N ASN A 90 6.12 13.40 -17.58
CA ASN A 90 7.35 13.28 -18.35
C ASN A 90 7.96 14.65 -18.72
N GLU A 91 7.13 15.66 -18.96
CA GLU A 91 7.59 17.05 -19.15
C GLU A 91 8.33 17.60 -17.92
N ILE A 92 7.91 17.22 -16.69
CA ILE A 92 8.65 17.58 -15.47
C ILE A 92 10.07 17.02 -15.52
N LEU A 93 10.23 15.74 -15.85
CA LEU A 93 11.55 15.09 -15.95
C LEU A 93 12.43 15.80 -16.99
N THR A 94 11.92 15.96 -18.20
CA THR A 94 12.68 16.52 -19.33
C THR A 94 13.02 18.00 -19.11
N SER A 95 12.16 18.80 -18.48
CA SER A 95 12.44 20.19 -18.13
C SER A 95 13.61 20.32 -17.16
N HIS A 96 13.84 19.30 -16.31
CA HIS A 96 14.99 19.19 -15.41
C HIS A 96 16.20 18.48 -16.05
N LYS A 97 16.18 18.27 -17.36
CA LYS A 97 17.24 17.58 -18.13
C LYS A 97 17.47 16.15 -17.72
N LEU A 98 16.45 15.51 -17.12
CA LEU A 98 16.46 14.10 -16.81
C LEU A 98 15.93 13.29 -17.99
N PRO A 99 16.31 12.00 -18.13
CA PRO A 99 15.74 11.12 -19.13
C PRO A 99 14.21 11.04 -19.00
N ALA A 100 13.52 10.93 -20.13
CA ALA A 100 12.12 10.57 -20.14
C ALA A 100 11.94 9.15 -19.59
N ALA A 101 10.87 8.94 -18.84
CA ALA A 101 10.49 7.63 -18.31
C ALA A 101 9.58 6.90 -19.33
N ASP A 102 9.53 5.57 -19.24
CA ASP A 102 8.61 4.75 -20.02
C ASP A 102 7.15 5.03 -19.62
N ILE A 103 6.26 4.99 -20.61
CA ILE A 103 4.87 5.42 -20.49
C ILE A 103 3.93 4.22 -20.49
N TYR A 104 3.06 4.16 -19.48
CA TYR A 104 1.98 3.19 -19.35
C TYR A 104 0.63 3.91 -19.23
N VAL A 105 -0.27 3.72 -20.19
CA VAL A 105 -1.58 4.39 -20.24
C VAL A 105 -2.71 3.37 -20.35
N GLY A 106 -3.60 3.33 -19.38
CA GLY A 106 -4.78 2.44 -19.38
C GLY A 106 -5.07 1.80 -18.03
N GLU A 107 -6.16 1.02 -17.96
CA GLU A 107 -6.66 0.48 -16.69
C GLU A 107 -5.73 -0.53 -16.02
N ASP A 108 -5.23 -1.51 -16.76
CA ASP A 108 -4.49 -2.66 -16.19
C ASP A 108 -2.98 -2.65 -16.49
N VAL A 109 -2.50 -1.66 -17.22
CA VAL A 109 -1.09 -1.56 -17.65
C VAL A 109 -0.11 -1.35 -16.48
N TRP A 110 -0.59 -0.91 -15.34
CA TRP A 110 0.20 -0.83 -14.11
C TRP A 110 0.71 -2.20 -13.65
N LYS A 111 0.02 -3.29 -14.01
CA LYS A 111 0.46 -4.66 -13.70
C LYS A 111 1.70 -5.03 -14.49
N GLU A 112 1.73 -4.65 -15.76
CA GLU A 112 2.91 -4.82 -16.62
C GLU A 112 4.10 -4.02 -16.07
N MET A 113 3.87 -2.76 -15.69
CA MET A 113 4.88 -1.92 -15.06
C MET A 113 5.44 -2.54 -13.78
N CYS A 114 4.57 -3.04 -12.89
CA CYS A 114 4.98 -3.68 -11.64
C CYS A 114 5.77 -4.99 -11.85
N GLY A 115 5.65 -5.65 -13.00
CA GLY A 115 6.39 -6.86 -13.34
C GLY A 115 7.79 -6.62 -13.92
N ARG A 116 8.27 -5.38 -13.95
CA ARG A 116 9.60 -5.04 -14.48
C ARG A 116 10.70 -5.30 -13.45
N ASP A 117 11.78 -5.93 -13.88
CA ASP A 117 12.97 -6.21 -13.05
C ASP A 117 13.85 -4.96 -12.80
N ASP A 118 13.57 -3.86 -13.51
CA ASP A 118 14.33 -2.61 -13.39
C ASP A 118 13.57 -1.52 -12.62
N ILE A 119 12.60 -1.90 -11.79
CA ILE A 119 11.92 -1.04 -10.83
C ILE A 119 12.17 -1.55 -9.42
N ASP A 120 12.77 -0.72 -8.57
CA ASP A 120 13.08 -1.04 -7.18
C ASP A 120 12.00 -0.52 -6.22
N LEU A 121 11.27 0.50 -6.62
CA LEU A 121 10.22 1.15 -5.82
C LEU A 121 9.00 1.49 -6.69
N VAL A 122 7.82 1.09 -6.25
CA VAL A 122 6.55 1.53 -6.84
C VAL A 122 5.91 2.59 -5.94
N TYR A 123 5.73 3.80 -6.48
CA TYR A 123 5.09 4.92 -5.79
C TYR A 123 3.64 5.08 -6.26
N ILE A 124 2.68 4.81 -5.39
CA ILE A 124 1.25 4.78 -5.73
C ILE A 124 0.55 6.05 -5.22
N CYS A 125 -0.07 6.81 -6.14
CA CYS A 125 -0.84 8.02 -5.88
C CYS A 125 -2.27 7.95 -6.42
N THR A 126 -2.86 6.78 -6.39
CA THR A 126 -4.23 6.54 -6.87
C THR A 126 -5.28 6.85 -5.81
N ASP A 127 -6.55 6.65 -6.15
CA ASP A 127 -7.67 6.75 -5.21
C ASP A 127 -7.65 5.63 -4.15
N TRP A 128 -8.49 5.78 -3.12
CA TRP A 128 -8.58 4.84 -2.00
C TRP A 128 -8.96 3.41 -2.40
N HIS A 129 -9.80 3.27 -3.44
CA HIS A 129 -10.27 1.97 -3.90
C HIS A 129 -9.15 1.16 -4.57
N SER A 130 -8.36 1.81 -5.39
CA SER A 130 -7.30 1.19 -6.19
C SER A 130 -5.99 1.01 -5.42
N HIS A 131 -5.76 1.82 -4.38
CA HIS A 131 -4.47 1.91 -3.69
C HIS A 131 -4.01 0.58 -3.08
N ALA A 132 -4.85 -0.04 -2.26
CA ALA A 132 -4.49 -1.28 -1.58
C ALA A 132 -4.31 -2.48 -2.52
N PRO A 133 -5.21 -2.73 -3.50
CA PRO A 133 -4.99 -3.78 -4.50
C PRO A 133 -3.69 -3.62 -5.30
N MET A 134 -3.35 -2.39 -5.70
CA MET A 134 -2.11 -2.10 -6.44
C MET A 134 -0.87 -2.33 -5.57
N ALA A 135 -0.88 -1.86 -4.32
CA ALA A 135 0.23 -2.08 -3.40
C ALA A 135 0.48 -3.57 -3.12
N VAL A 136 -0.59 -4.33 -2.87
CA VAL A 136 -0.48 -5.80 -2.64
C VAL A 136 0.04 -6.51 -3.89
N TYR A 137 -0.39 -6.09 -5.08
CA TYR A 137 0.10 -6.67 -6.33
C TYR A 137 1.59 -6.35 -6.53
N ALA A 138 2.00 -5.09 -6.40
CA ALA A 138 3.40 -4.69 -6.54
C ALA A 138 4.32 -5.48 -5.60
N MET A 139 3.95 -5.60 -4.31
CA MET A 139 4.72 -6.38 -3.33
C MET A 139 4.83 -7.89 -3.66
N LYS A 140 3.92 -8.44 -4.49
CA LYS A 140 3.98 -9.84 -4.92
C LYS A 140 4.89 -10.05 -6.13
N GLN A 141 5.29 -8.99 -6.81
CA GLN A 141 6.20 -9.09 -7.95
C GLN A 141 7.68 -9.07 -7.50
N GLY A 142 7.97 -8.63 -6.28
CA GLY A 142 9.33 -8.67 -5.72
C GLY A 142 9.53 -7.60 -4.66
#